data_bed5af45d94e95eca9ade5a7e42c3b3c
#
_entry.id   bed5af45d94e95eca9ade5a7e42c3b3c
#
_cell.length_a   1.000
_cell.length_b   1.000
_cell.length_c   1.000
_cell.angle_alpha   90.00
_cell.angle_beta   90.00
_cell.angle_gamma   90.00
#
_symmetry.space_group_name_H-M   'P 1'
#
loop_
_entity.id
_entity.type
_entity.pdbx_description
1 polymer ?
#
loop_
_entity_poly.entity_id
_entity_poly.type
_entity_poly.pdbx_seq_one_letter_code
_entity_poly.pdbx_strand_id
1 'polypeptide(L)'
;MNFELRNIFIGVLLLLFSACEVIPGGERDQVIFTPSDPNAVKRTSLLVEYSGWQCVNCPTAAEEAHRLKELYGEQLVVVVMHPESNPNTGYTSASGKVDESVKGYICPEADSIYLMMGGTKETPFPTGNVNMVKDETSGYFKDWQDWATLVSQAYSTPKPVLLSNEAYCIDTNVIFVATDITNLYTTAIEATLQVWLTEDSIMGKQKGAPDPKNYVHNHLMRASISPIWGEKLPIDAYMTQQIVYEYTLPDNVKKENCNIVSIVSINGEVVQAKESKITIEQ
;
A
#
# COMPACT_ATOMS: atom_id res chain seq x y z
N MET A 1 54.77 -50.95 36.73
CA MET A 1 53.75 -50.05 37.27
C MET A 1 53.30 -49.20 36.13
N ASN A 2 52.26 -49.70 35.41
CA ASN A 2 51.77 -49.09 34.15
C ASN A 2 50.65 -48.15 34.45
N PHE A 3 50.84 -46.88 34.07
CA PHE A 3 49.76 -45.90 34.03
C PHE A 3 49.18 -45.81 32.61
N GLU A 4 47.97 -46.28 32.46
CA GLU A 4 47.20 -46.09 31.22
C GLU A 4 46.61 -44.65 31.15
N LEU A 5 46.96 -43.91 30.11
CA LEU A 5 46.34 -42.65 29.75
C LEU A 5 45.00 -42.91 29.02
N ARG A 6 43.87 -42.66 29.69
CA ARG A 6 42.53 -42.65 29.06
C ARG A 6 42.35 -41.31 28.33
N ASN A 7 42.31 -41.41 27.01
CA ASN A 7 41.93 -40.33 26.12
C ASN A 7 40.46 -39.93 26.36
N ILE A 8 40.26 -38.74 26.90
CA ILE A 8 38.94 -38.08 26.95
C ILE A 8 38.79 -37.33 25.64
N PHE A 9 37.95 -37.84 24.72
CA PHE A 9 37.46 -37.10 23.57
C PHE A 9 36.42 -36.08 24.06
N ILE A 10 36.81 -34.82 24.13
CA ILE A 10 35.88 -33.70 24.29
C ILE A 10 35.35 -33.42 22.88
N GLY A 11 34.15 -33.91 22.61
CA GLY A 11 33.40 -33.54 21.42
C GLY A 11 32.97 -32.08 21.50
N VAL A 12 33.64 -31.21 20.76
CA VAL A 12 33.20 -29.84 20.57
C VAL A 12 32.00 -29.89 19.60
N LEU A 13 30.81 -29.80 20.17
CA LEU A 13 29.58 -29.61 19.41
C LEU A 13 29.60 -28.18 18.84
N LEU A 14 30.02 -28.05 17.59
CA LEU A 14 29.85 -26.82 16.80
C LEU A 14 28.37 -26.62 16.52
N LEU A 15 27.71 -25.82 17.38
CA LEU A 15 26.43 -25.22 17.06
C LEU A 15 26.67 -24.23 15.91
N LEU A 16 26.34 -24.67 14.71
CA LEU A 16 26.17 -23.77 13.59
C LEU A 16 24.93 -22.91 13.86
N PHE A 17 25.14 -21.78 14.51
CA PHE A 17 24.17 -20.70 14.46
C PHE A 17 24.14 -20.23 13.00
N SER A 18 23.09 -20.63 12.29
CA SER A 18 22.71 -19.98 11.04
C SER A 18 22.24 -18.58 11.43
N ALA A 19 23.19 -17.65 11.58
CA ALA A 19 22.86 -16.24 11.65
C ALA A 19 22.29 -15.90 10.28
N CYS A 20 20.99 -15.61 10.21
CA CYS A 20 20.47 -14.80 9.14
C CYS A 20 21.17 -13.45 9.23
N GLU A 21 22.25 -13.28 8.48
CA GLU A 21 22.81 -11.96 8.25
C GLU A 21 21.76 -11.17 7.47
N VAL A 22 21.07 -10.28 8.18
CA VAL A 22 20.40 -9.16 7.55
C VAL A 22 21.51 -8.28 7.01
N ILE A 23 21.78 -8.37 5.70
CA ILE A 23 22.78 -7.55 5.04
C ILE A 23 22.16 -6.15 4.86
N PRO A 24 22.62 -5.14 5.63
CA PRO A 24 22.19 -3.78 5.38
C PRO A 24 22.84 -3.33 4.06
N GLY A 25 22.01 -3.07 3.02
CA GLY A 25 22.44 -2.31 1.84
C GLY A 25 23.62 -2.86 1.05
N GLY A 26 23.82 -4.19 1.00
CA GLY A 26 24.83 -4.79 0.12
C GLY A 26 24.33 -4.89 -1.31
N GLU A 27 25.18 -4.53 -2.27
CA GLU A 27 24.96 -4.82 -3.70
C GLU A 27 24.60 -6.30 -3.85
N ARG A 28 23.30 -6.58 -4.06
CA ARG A 28 22.88 -7.91 -4.50
C ARG A 28 23.19 -7.99 -5.99
N ASP A 29 23.64 -9.18 -6.44
CA ASP A 29 23.82 -9.45 -7.85
C ASP A 29 22.57 -9.01 -8.62
N GLN A 30 22.74 -8.02 -9.48
CA GLN A 30 21.64 -7.47 -10.27
C GLN A 30 21.22 -8.53 -11.27
N VAL A 31 20.05 -9.13 -11.07
CA VAL A 31 19.49 -10.06 -12.02
C VAL A 31 18.95 -9.26 -13.20
N ILE A 32 19.62 -9.40 -14.36
CA ILE A 32 19.11 -8.82 -15.61
C ILE A 32 17.93 -9.67 -16.04
N PHE A 33 16.73 -9.12 -15.93
CA PHE A 33 15.52 -9.75 -16.42
C PHE A 33 15.22 -9.25 -17.84
N THR A 34 15.27 -10.15 -18.82
CA THR A 34 14.87 -9.84 -20.20
C THR A 34 13.54 -10.53 -20.47
N PRO A 35 12.39 -9.85 -20.35
CA PRO A 35 11.12 -10.45 -20.70
C PRO A 35 11.07 -10.70 -22.21
N SER A 36 10.43 -11.77 -22.60
CA SER A 36 10.18 -12.08 -24.02
C SER A 36 9.35 -11.01 -24.73
N ASP A 37 8.50 -10.30 -23.97
CA ASP A 37 7.73 -9.15 -24.44
C ASP A 37 7.45 -8.18 -23.26
N PRO A 38 8.12 -7.00 -23.19
CA PRO A 38 7.85 -5.99 -22.17
C PRO A 38 6.41 -5.46 -22.17
N ASN A 39 5.72 -5.53 -23.32
CA ASN A 39 4.33 -5.09 -23.45
C ASN A 39 3.33 -6.13 -22.90
N ALA A 40 3.78 -7.36 -22.62
CA ALA A 40 2.97 -8.38 -21.97
C ALA A 40 2.77 -8.15 -20.47
N VAL A 41 3.52 -7.23 -19.87
CA VAL A 41 3.36 -6.88 -18.44
C VAL A 41 2.07 -6.11 -18.24
N LYS A 42 1.11 -6.78 -17.62
CA LYS A 42 -0.16 -6.16 -17.27
C LYS A 42 0.04 -5.14 -16.17
N ARG A 43 -0.60 -3.98 -16.33
CA ARG A 43 -0.66 -2.97 -15.27
C ARG A 43 -1.56 -3.45 -14.14
N THR A 44 -1.09 -3.31 -12.91
CA THR A 44 -1.95 -3.32 -11.74
C THR A 44 -2.27 -1.87 -11.38
N SER A 45 -3.55 -1.52 -11.42
CA SER A 45 -4.03 -0.17 -11.18
C SER A 45 -4.24 0.09 -9.69
N LEU A 46 -4.12 1.35 -9.30
CA LEU A 46 -4.49 1.86 -7.98
C LEU A 46 -5.79 2.65 -8.09
N LEU A 47 -6.81 2.28 -7.33
CA LEU A 47 -7.99 3.09 -7.07
C LEU A 47 -7.89 3.66 -5.65
N VAL A 48 -7.79 4.98 -5.52
CA VAL A 48 -7.91 5.68 -4.24
C VAL A 48 -9.32 6.22 -4.12
N GLU A 49 -10.05 5.76 -3.10
CA GLU A 49 -11.38 6.28 -2.74
C GLU A 49 -11.24 7.26 -1.57
N TYR A 50 -11.81 8.45 -1.70
CA TYR A 50 -11.97 9.40 -0.61
C TYR A 50 -13.38 9.30 -0.05
N SER A 51 -13.45 8.95 1.23
CA SER A 51 -14.67 8.54 1.93
C SER A 51 -14.74 9.14 3.34
N GLY A 52 -15.83 8.88 4.04
CA GLY A 52 -16.00 9.27 5.43
C GLY A 52 -17.29 8.75 6.02
N TRP A 53 -17.33 8.54 7.35
CA TRP A 53 -18.48 7.92 7.99
C TRP A 53 -19.77 8.75 7.94
N GLN A 54 -19.69 10.07 7.74
CA GLN A 54 -20.86 10.95 7.58
C GLN A 54 -21.37 11.03 6.15
N CYS A 55 -20.64 10.53 5.18
CA CYS A 55 -21.02 10.49 3.78
C CYS A 55 -22.10 9.43 3.52
N VAL A 56 -23.31 9.87 3.16
CA VAL A 56 -24.47 8.98 2.98
C VAL A 56 -24.32 8.09 1.75
N ASN A 57 -23.67 8.55 0.68
CA ASN A 57 -23.51 7.84 -0.58
C ASN A 57 -22.21 7.01 -0.65
N CYS A 58 -21.32 7.14 0.34
CA CYS A 58 -20.04 6.41 0.33
C CYS A 58 -20.19 4.87 0.38
N PRO A 59 -21.19 4.29 1.08
CA PRO A 59 -21.40 2.84 1.00
C PRO A 59 -21.62 2.34 -0.43
N THR A 60 -22.36 3.07 -1.26
CA THR A 60 -22.60 2.69 -2.66
C THR A 60 -21.33 2.75 -3.51
N ALA A 61 -20.48 3.74 -3.28
CA ALA A 61 -19.18 3.82 -3.96
C ALA A 61 -18.23 2.69 -3.50
N ALA A 62 -18.23 2.35 -2.22
CA ALA A 62 -17.48 1.22 -1.69
C ALA A 62 -17.93 -0.11 -2.29
N GLU A 63 -19.25 -0.31 -2.52
CA GLU A 63 -19.78 -1.47 -3.25
C GLU A 63 -19.26 -1.52 -4.70
N GLU A 64 -19.18 -0.37 -5.38
CA GLU A 64 -18.61 -0.30 -6.74
C GLU A 64 -17.10 -0.61 -6.73
N ALA A 65 -16.33 -0.05 -5.79
CA ALA A 65 -14.91 -0.37 -5.64
C ALA A 65 -14.68 -1.86 -5.38
N HIS A 66 -15.52 -2.46 -4.52
CA HIS A 66 -15.49 -3.90 -4.24
C HIS A 66 -15.81 -4.73 -5.50
N ARG A 67 -16.86 -4.39 -6.23
CA ARG A 67 -17.23 -5.04 -7.50
C ARG A 67 -16.09 -4.99 -8.52
N LEU A 68 -15.42 -3.85 -8.62
CA LEU A 68 -14.26 -3.69 -9.51
C LEU A 68 -13.08 -4.55 -9.02
N LYS A 69 -12.81 -4.60 -7.71
CA LYS A 69 -11.77 -5.46 -7.13
C LYS A 69 -12.05 -6.94 -7.42
N GLU A 70 -13.29 -7.39 -7.32
CA GLU A 70 -13.67 -8.77 -7.67
C GLU A 70 -13.45 -9.04 -9.18
N LEU A 71 -13.80 -8.08 -10.05
CA LEU A 71 -13.66 -8.23 -11.50
C LEU A 71 -12.21 -8.27 -11.96
N TYR A 72 -11.34 -7.41 -11.40
CA TYR A 72 -9.94 -7.28 -11.83
C TYR A 72 -8.97 -8.07 -10.94
N GLY A 73 -9.41 -8.56 -9.79
CA GLY A 73 -8.62 -9.38 -8.87
C GLY A 73 -7.35 -8.65 -8.42
N GLU A 74 -6.20 -9.30 -8.56
CA GLU A 74 -4.90 -8.74 -8.19
C GLU A 74 -4.46 -7.55 -9.07
N GLN A 75 -5.13 -7.30 -10.18
CA GLN A 75 -4.79 -6.20 -11.10
C GLN A 75 -5.44 -4.86 -10.71
N LEU A 76 -6.18 -4.84 -9.61
CA LEU A 76 -6.68 -3.61 -8.99
C LEU A 76 -6.35 -3.61 -7.49
N VAL A 77 -5.63 -2.61 -7.05
CA VAL A 77 -5.45 -2.28 -5.63
C VAL A 77 -6.42 -1.16 -5.29
N VAL A 78 -7.17 -1.34 -4.21
CA VAL A 78 -8.08 -0.31 -3.68
C VAL A 78 -7.51 0.20 -2.36
N VAL A 79 -7.49 1.52 -2.19
CA VAL A 79 -7.14 2.17 -0.93
C VAL A 79 -8.22 3.21 -0.60
N VAL A 80 -8.78 3.10 0.59
CA VAL A 80 -9.77 4.06 1.11
C VAL A 80 -9.08 5.05 2.02
N MET A 81 -9.32 6.33 1.81
CA MET A 81 -8.78 7.42 2.61
C MET A 81 -9.91 8.23 3.27
N HIS A 82 -9.77 8.46 4.57
CA HIS A 82 -10.65 9.34 5.34
C HIS A 82 -9.87 10.60 5.73
N PRO A 83 -9.79 11.63 4.86
CA PRO A 83 -9.03 12.84 5.14
C PRO A 83 -9.73 13.69 6.23
N GLU A 84 -8.99 14.08 7.25
CA GLU A 84 -9.51 14.84 8.40
C GLU A 84 -10.07 16.21 8.00
N SER A 85 -9.46 16.84 7.00
CA SER A 85 -9.84 18.17 6.51
C SER A 85 -11.21 18.24 5.83
N ASN A 86 -11.79 17.08 5.43
CA ASN A 86 -13.13 17.04 4.84
C ASN A 86 -14.20 16.71 5.90
N PRO A 87 -15.26 17.55 6.05
CA PRO A 87 -16.31 17.33 7.06
C PRO A 87 -17.07 15.99 6.91
N ASN A 88 -17.14 15.43 5.71
CA ASN A 88 -17.79 14.13 5.49
C ASN A 88 -17.05 12.98 6.16
N THR A 89 -15.78 13.13 6.49
CA THR A 89 -15.04 12.18 7.34
C THR A 89 -15.66 12.08 8.73
N GLY A 90 -16.23 13.20 9.22
CA GLY A 90 -16.95 13.24 10.49
C GLY A 90 -16.05 13.25 11.72
N TYR A 91 -14.73 13.35 11.56
CA TYR A 91 -13.81 13.54 12.68
C TYR A 91 -13.92 14.94 13.23
N THR A 92 -13.79 15.96 12.39
CA THR A 92 -14.01 17.34 12.78
C THR A 92 -15.28 17.87 12.11
N SER A 93 -16.27 18.27 12.91
CA SER A 93 -17.50 18.86 12.38
C SER A 93 -17.25 20.26 11.79
N ALA A 94 -18.18 20.74 10.97
CA ALA A 94 -18.14 22.11 10.42
C ALA A 94 -18.06 23.20 11.51
N SER A 95 -18.48 22.91 12.75
CA SER A 95 -18.35 23.80 13.93
C SER A 95 -17.03 23.64 14.67
N GLY A 96 -16.10 22.81 14.18
CA GLY A 96 -14.80 22.54 14.81
C GLY A 96 -14.85 21.54 15.97
N LYS A 97 -15.99 20.88 16.21
CA LYS A 97 -16.10 19.84 17.24
C LYS A 97 -15.50 18.54 16.75
N VAL A 98 -14.58 17.96 17.53
CA VAL A 98 -13.92 16.67 17.26
C VAL A 98 -14.76 15.51 17.77
N ASP A 99 -14.89 14.44 16.99
CA ASP A 99 -15.47 13.16 17.40
C ASP A 99 -14.35 12.10 17.55
N GLU A 100 -13.81 12.00 18.76
CA GLU A 100 -12.75 11.05 19.07
C GLU A 100 -13.13 9.58 18.80
N SER A 101 -14.43 9.24 18.74
CA SER A 101 -14.87 7.87 18.48
C SER A 101 -14.57 7.37 17.06
N VAL A 102 -14.23 8.27 16.15
CA VAL A 102 -13.87 7.97 14.76
C VAL A 102 -12.40 8.26 14.43
N LYS A 103 -11.61 8.61 15.44
CA LYS A 103 -10.17 8.84 15.29
C LYS A 103 -9.43 7.66 14.66
N GLY A 104 -9.90 6.45 14.92
CA GLY A 104 -9.36 5.23 14.32
C GLY A 104 -9.60 5.09 12.80
N TYR A 105 -10.37 5.98 12.15
CA TYR A 105 -10.63 5.92 10.71
C TYR A 105 -9.78 6.89 9.91
N ILE A 106 -9.04 7.77 10.56
CA ILE A 106 -8.20 8.77 9.91
C ILE A 106 -6.72 8.45 10.08
N CYS A 107 -5.91 8.94 9.14
CA CYS A 107 -4.47 9.08 9.33
C CYS A 107 -3.99 10.40 8.71
N PRO A 108 -2.97 11.05 9.30
CA PRO A 108 -2.47 12.35 8.83
C PRO A 108 -1.94 12.32 7.40
N GLU A 109 -1.39 11.17 6.99
CA GLU A 109 -0.85 10.97 5.65
C GLU A 109 -1.95 10.99 4.60
N ALA A 110 -3.10 10.36 4.88
CA ALA A 110 -4.27 10.40 3.99
C ALA A 110 -4.77 11.83 3.77
N ASP A 111 -4.79 12.64 4.84
CA ASP A 111 -5.16 14.06 4.76
C ASP A 111 -4.15 14.86 3.93
N SER A 112 -2.86 14.64 4.14
CA SER A 112 -1.80 15.31 3.39
C SER A 112 -1.85 14.98 1.89
N ILE A 113 -2.10 13.72 1.53
CA ILE A 113 -2.26 13.29 0.13
C ILE A 113 -3.50 13.95 -0.49
N TYR A 114 -4.61 13.95 0.23
CA TYR A 114 -5.85 14.57 -0.21
C TYR A 114 -5.67 16.08 -0.51
N LEU A 115 -5.07 16.81 0.41
CA LEU A 115 -4.81 18.26 0.26
C LEU A 115 -3.84 18.53 -0.89
N MET A 116 -2.80 17.74 -1.06
CA MET A 116 -1.84 17.87 -2.16
C MET A 116 -2.51 17.66 -3.53
N MET A 117 -3.50 16.78 -3.61
CA MET A 117 -4.30 16.57 -4.82
C MET A 117 -5.34 17.68 -5.06
N GLY A 118 -5.36 18.73 -4.23
CA GLY A 118 -6.30 19.85 -4.34
C GLY A 118 -7.64 19.59 -3.66
N GLY A 119 -7.70 18.61 -2.77
CA GLY A 119 -8.86 18.37 -1.91
C GLY A 119 -9.12 19.53 -0.97
N THR A 120 -10.38 19.81 -0.71
CA THR A 120 -10.84 20.87 0.16
C THR A 120 -12.01 20.40 1.01
N LYS A 121 -12.42 21.20 1.99
CA LYS A 121 -13.62 20.91 2.79
C LYS A 121 -14.92 20.89 1.96
N GLU A 122 -14.91 21.50 0.77
CA GLU A 122 -16.04 21.55 -0.16
C GLU A 122 -16.01 20.41 -1.19
N THR A 123 -14.91 19.65 -1.31
CA THR A 123 -14.84 18.52 -2.25
C THR A 123 -15.93 17.51 -1.92
N PRO A 124 -16.80 17.18 -2.88
CA PRO A 124 -17.89 16.24 -2.62
C PRO A 124 -17.37 14.81 -2.40
N PHE A 125 -18.01 14.09 -1.48
CA PHE A 125 -17.79 12.66 -1.26
C PHE A 125 -19.07 11.87 -1.65
N PRO A 126 -18.94 10.61 -2.15
CA PRO A 126 -17.69 9.92 -2.48
C PRO A 126 -17.01 10.48 -3.73
N THR A 127 -15.69 10.46 -3.73
CA THR A 127 -14.87 10.77 -4.90
C THR A 127 -13.62 9.90 -4.89
N GLY A 128 -12.90 9.82 -5.98
CA GLY A 128 -11.68 8.99 -6.05
C GLY A 128 -10.78 9.36 -7.19
N ASN A 129 -9.71 8.58 -7.32
CA ASN A 129 -8.75 8.72 -8.41
C ASN A 129 -8.21 7.36 -8.83
N VAL A 130 -8.02 7.17 -10.13
CA VAL A 130 -7.37 5.97 -10.68
C VAL A 130 -5.96 6.36 -11.12
N ASN A 131 -4.95 5.65 -10.57
CA ASN A 131 -3.54 5.79 -10.91
C ASN A 131 -2.95 7.20 -10.72
N MET A 132 -3.55 8.03 -9.87
CA MET A 132 -3.14 9.42 -9.61
C MET A 132 -3.05 10.28 -10.89
N VAL A 133 -3.86 9.95 -11.91
CA VAL A 133 -3.90 10.71 -13.15
C VAL A 133 -4.69 12.00 -12.93
N LYS A 134 -4.06 13.12 -13.26
CA LYS A 134 -4.69 14.43 -13.26
C LYS A 134 -5.33 14.73 -14.61
N ASP A 135 -6.61 15.02 -14.59
CA ASP A 135 -7.32 15.55 -15.74
C ASP A 135 -7.24 17.08 -15.77
N GLU A 136 -7.10 17.67 -16.96
CA GLU A 136 -6.97 19.13 -17.11
C GLU A 136 -8.23 19.89 -16.66
N THR A 137 -9.40 19.27 -16.78
CA THR A 137 -10.70 19.91 -16.49
C THR A 137 -11.18 19.62 -15.07
N SER A 138 -11.13 18.35 -14.64
CA SER A 138 -11.69 17.89 -13.37
C SER A 138 -10.64 17.65 -12.28
N GLY A 139 -9.36 17.87 -12.58
CA GLY A 139 -8.28 17.63 -11.62
C GLY A 139 -8.11 16.15 -11.30
N TYR A 140 -7.78 15.85 -10.04
CA TYR A 140 -7.57 14.46 -9.60
C TYR A 140 -8.85 13.73 -9.22
N PHE A 141 -9.90 14.44 -8.79
CA PHE A 141 -11.09 13.83 -8.21
C PHE A 141 -12.10 13.47 -9.28
N LYS A 142 -12.55 12.21 -9.27
CA LYS A 142 -13.51 11.63 -10.20
C LYS A 142 -14.72 11.10 -9.46
N ASP A 143 -15.89 11.24 -10.08
CA ASP A 143 -17.10 10.60 -9.57
C ASP A 143 -16.92 9.07 -9.57
N TRP A 144 -17.49 8.39 -8.56
CA TRP A 144 -17.40 6.95 -8.46
C TRP A 144 -18.04 6.20 -9.65
N GLN A 145 -18.98 6.82 -10.33
CA GLN A 145 -19.61 6.27 -11.54
C GLN A 145 -18.64 6.17 -12.72
N ASP A 146 -17.55 6.94 -12.72
CA ASP A 146 -16.53 6.91 -13.76
C ASP A 146 -15.44 5.84 -13.51
N TRP A 147 -15.35 5.29 -12.29
CA TRP A 147 -14.24 4.41 -11.91
C TRP A 147 -14.13 3.17 -12.79
N ALA A 148 -15.26 2.53 -13.14
CA ALA A 148 -15.27 1.36 -14.03
C ALA A 148 -14.60 1.65 -15.38
N THR A 149 -14.93 2.81 -15.98
CA THR A 149 -14.34 3.24 -17.25
C THR A 149 -12.85 3.51 -17.11
N LEU A 150 -12.44 4.24 -16.06
CA LEU A 150 -11.05 4.61 -15.83
C LEU A 150 -10.17 3.38 -15.53
N VAL A 151 -10.66 2.44 -14.72
CA VAL A 151 -9.95 1.17 -14.43
C VAL A 151 -9.82 0.32 -15.70
N SER A 152 -10.87 0.23 -16.52
CA SER A 152 -10.84 -0.50 -17.79
C SER A 152 -9.82 0.08 -18.79
N GLN A 153 -9.75 1.40 -18.89
CA GLN A 153 -8.78 2.11 -19.73
C GLN A 153 -7.35 1.87 -19.24
N ALA A 154 -7.13 1.97 -17.91
CA ALA A 154 -5.83 1.72 -17.30
C ALA A 154 -5.37 0.28 -17.48
N TYR A 155 -6.26 -0.70 -17.31
CA TYR A 155 -6.00 -2.11 -17.53
C TYR A 155 -5.53 -2.44 -18.94
N SER A 156 -6.08 -1.73 -19.95
CA SER A 156 -5.74 -1.90 -21.35
C SER A 156 -4.41 -1.26 -21.76
N THR A 157 -3.73 -0.58 -20.84
CA THR A 157 -2.48 0.15 -21.11
C THR A 157 -1.32 -0.52 -20.35
N PRO A 158 -0.56 -1.43 -20.98
CA PRO A 158 0.59 -2.07 -20.34
C PRO A 158 1.62 -1.04 -19.86
N LYS A 159 2.28 -1.35 -18.75
CA LYS A 159 3.40 -0.56 -18.21
C LYS A 159 4.55 -1.50 -17.94
N PRO A 160 5.70 -1.33 -18.61
CA PRO A 160 6.85 -2.24 -18.52
C PRO A 160 7.64 -2.04 -17.22
N VAL A 161 6.99 -2.24 -16.09
CA VAL A 161 7.56 -2.26 -14.74
C VAL A 161 7.01 -3.47 -14.01
N LEU A 162 7.87 -4.31 -13.43
CA LEU A 162 7.44 -5.35 -12.49
C LEU A 162 7.56 -4.82 -11.07
N LEU A 163 6.62 -5.21 -10.24
CA LEU A 163 6.57 -4.83 -8.83
C LEU A 163 6.21 -6.06 -8.00
N SER A 164 7.04 -6.38 -7.02
CA SER A 164 6.73 -7.31 -5.96
C SER A 164 6.94 -6.68 -4.60
N ASN A 165 6.21 -7.13 -3.60
CA ASN A 165 6.44 -6.78 -2.21
C ASN A 165 6.20 -8.00 -1.32
N GLU A 166 6.96 -8.07 -0.25
CA GLU A 166 6.84 -9.05 0.82
C GLU A 166 6.94 -8.33 2.15
N ALA A 167 6.13 -8.76 3.12
CA ALA A 167 6.14 -8.19 4.45
C ALA A 167 6.11 -9.28 5.52
N TYR A 168 6.96 -9.16 6.52
CA TYR A 168 7.12 -10.12 7.61
C TYR A 168 7.04 -9.42 8.96
N CYS A 169 6.34 -10.04 9.90
CA CYS A 169 6.27 -9.62 11.30
C CYS A 169 6.72 -10.78 12.19
N ILE A 170 7.79 -10.60 12.96
CA ILE A 170 8.36 -11.60 13.86
C ILE A 170 8.17 -11.12 15.31
N ASP A 171 7.34 -11.81 16.08
CA ASP A 171 7.12 -11.66 17.54
C ASP A 171 6.88 -10.24 18.12
N THR A 172 6.75 -9.23 17.30
CA THR A 172 6.63 -7.83 17.71
C THR A 172 5.59 -7.11 16.86
N ASN A 173 5.45 -5.82 17.09
CA ASN A 173 4.71 -4.93 16.19
C ASN A 173 5.63 -4.33 15.11
N VAL A 174 6.87 -4.80 14.98
CA VAL A 174 7.78 -4.37 13.92
C VAL A 174 7.62 -5.27 12.70
N ILE A 175 7.45 -4.67 11.55
CA ILE A 175 7.41 -5.33 10.26
C ILE A 175 8.59 -4.92 9.41
N PHE A 176 9.03 -5.85 8.57
CA PHE A 176 10.00 -5.61 7.51
C PHE A 176 9.28 -5.74 6.17
N VAL A 177 9.38 -4.72 5.34
CA VAL A 177 8.75 -4.69 4.02
C VAL A 177 9.83 -4.59 2.97
N ALA A 178 9.97 -5.63 2.14
CA ALA A 178 10.86 -5.64 0.99
C ALA A 178 10.05 -5.41 -0.28
N THR A 179 10.45 -4.44 -1.10
CA THR A 179 9.83 -4.12 -2.38
C THR A 179 10.87 -4.19 -3.49
N ASP A 180 10.62 -5.02 -4.50
CA ASP A 180 11.45 -5.12 -5.70
C ASP A 180 10.76 -4.41 -6.87
N ILE A 181 11.49 -3.53 -7.54
CA ILE A 181 11.03 -2.80 -8.72
C ILE A 181 11.96 -3.15 -9.88
N THR A 182 11.44 -3.75 -10.94
CA THR A 182 12.20 -4.07 -12.15
C THR A 182 11.78 -3.15 -13.28
N ASN A 183 12.72 -2.38 -13.80
CA ASN A 183 12.54 -1.58 -14.99
C ASN A 183 12.66 -2.45 -16.24
N LEU A 184 11.60 -2.58 -17.02
CA LEU A 184 11.59 -3.31 -18.29
C LEU A 184 11.62 -2.39 -19.52
N TYR A 185 11.73 -1.07 -19.32
CA TYR A 185 12.01 -0.14 -20.42
C TYR A 185 13.44 -0.30 -20.93
N THR A 186 13.64 0.06 -22.19
CA THR A 186 14.95 0.08 -22.85
C THR A 186 15.85 1.24 -22.41
N THR A 187 15.35 2.11 -21.55
CA THR A 187 16.03 3.29 -20.99
C THR A 187 15.88 3.32 -19.48
N ALA A 188 16.76 4.03 -18.80
CA ALA A 188 16.62 4.33 -17.38
C ALA A 188 15.30 5.09 -17.11
N ILE A 189 14.73 4.87 -15.93
CA ILE A 189 13.54 5.56 -15.42
C ILE A 189 13.84 6.24 -14.08
N GLU A 190 13.16 7.36 -13.83
CA GLU A 190 13.04 7.95 -12.49
C GLU A 190 11.71 7.47 -11.89
N ALA A 191 11.77 6.39 -11.09
CA ALA A 191 10.61 5.90 -10.37
C ALA A 191 10.45 6.61 -9.04
N THR A 192 9.22 6.69 -8.55
CA THR A 192 8.92 7.10 -7.17
C THR A 192 8.18 5.95 -6.49
N LEU A 193 8.74 5.44 -5.39
CA LEU A 193 8.14 4.38 -4.58
C LEU A 193 7.42 4.98 -3.39
N GLN A 194 6.14 4.64 -3.22
CA GLN A 194 5.38 4.82 -1.98
C GLN A 194 4.98 3.45 -1.44
N VAL A 195 5.01 3.31 -0.11
CA VAL A 195 4.58 2.10 0.59
C VAL A 195 3.63 2.50 1.69
N TRP A 196 2.39 2.01 1.63
CA TRP A 196 1.33 2.33 2.56
C TRP A 196 0.88 1.09 3.34
N LEU A 197 0.43 1.33 4.57
CA LEU A 197 -0.26 0.35 5.40
C LEU A 197 -1.77 0.57 5.24
N THR A 198 -2.50 -0.50 4.92
CA THR A 198 -3.98 -0.51 4.95
C THR A 198 -4.48 -1.57 5.92
N GLU A 199 -5.70 -1.40 6.39
CA GLU A 199 -6.36 -2.36 7.29
C GLU A 199 -7.78 -2.65 6.81
N ASP A 200 -8.14 -3.93 6.84
CA ASP A 200 -9.47 -4.45 6.54
C ASP A 200 -10.25 -4.75 7.83
N SER A 201 -11.54 -4.99 7.67
CA SER A 201 -12.42 -5.49 8.73
C SER A 201 -12.52 -4.58 9.97
N ILE A 202 -12.43 -3.26 9.75
CA ILE A 202 -12.63 -2.28 10.82
C ILE A 202 -14.13 -2.03 10.99
N MET A 203 -14.67 -2.55 12.10
CA MET A 203 -16.10 -2.34 12.40
C MET A 203 -16.34 -0.96 12.98
N GLY A 204 -17.31 -0.22 12.42
CA GLY A 204 -17.61 1.12 12.89
C GLY A 204 -18.86 1.77 12.31
N LYS A 205 -18.95 3.09 12.47
CA LYS A 205 -20.08 3.89 12.00
C LYS A 205 -19.96 4.17 10.50
N GLN A 206 -21.09 4.12 9.78
CA GLN A 206 -21.19 4.60 8.40
C GLN A 206 -22.62 5.00 8.08
N LYS A 207 -22.86 6.30 7.86
CA LYS A 207 -24.17 6.77 7.38
C LYS A 207 -24.47 6.20 5.99
N GLY A 208 -25.74 5.94 5.74
CA GLY A 208 -26.20 5.40 4.47
C GLY A 208 -26.06 3.88 4.33
N ALA A 209 -25.28 3.22 5.18
CA ALA A 209 -25.19 1.77 5.20
C ALA A 209 -26.48 1.14 5.73
N PRO A 210 -26.81 -0.11 5.34
CA PRO A 210 -27.96 -0.86 5.86
C PRO A 210 -27.93 -1.01 7.38
N ASP A 211 -26.76 -1.22 7.98
CA ASP A 211 -26.51 -1.12 9.42
C ASP A 211 -25.48 0.00 9.71
N PRO A 212 -25.96 1.22 9.99
CA PRO A 212 -25.07 2.37 10.15
C PRO A 212 -24.18 2.34 11.40
N LYS A 213 -24.38 1.39 12.30
CA LYS A 213 -23.59 1.25 13.54
C LYS A 213 -22.52 0.16 13.45
N ASN A 214 -22.74 -0.83 12.59
CA ASN A 214 -21.91 -2.03 12.45
C ASN A 214 -21.45 -2.20 11.00
N TYR A 215 -21.04 -1.12 10.35
CA TYR A 215 -20.45 -1.18 9.02
C TYR A 215 -19.01 -1.67 9.10
N VAL A 216 -18.58 -2.46 8.12
CA VAL A 216 -17.21 -2.96 8.00
C VAL A 216 -16.46 -2.14 6.97
N HIS A 217 -15.49 -1.36 7.43
CA HIS A 217 -14.56 -0.63 6.54
C HIS A 217 -13.43 -1.57 6.13
N ASN A 218 -13.10 -1.58 4.84
CA ASN A 218 -11.98 -2.33 4.27
C ASN A 218 -11.04 -1.39 3.52
N HIS A 219 -9.81 -1.83 3.28
CA HIS A 219 -8.77 -1.13 2.54
C HIS A 219 -8.43 0.27 3.11
N LEU A 220 -8.75 0.52 4.38
CA LEU A 220 -8.56 1.83 4.98
C LEU A 220 -7.07 2.13 5.21
N MET A 221 -6.58 3.23 4.67
CA MET A 221 -5.20 3.67 4.89
C MET A 221 -4.96 3.98 6.36
N ARG A 222 -3.89 3.43 6.93
CA ARG A 222 -3.53 3.57 8.35
C ARG A 222 -2.23 4.35 8.55
N ALA A 223 -1.32 4.28 7.59
CA ALA A 223 -0.04 4.98 7.64
C ALA A 223 0.66 4.99 6.28
N SER A 224 1.67 5.85 6.13
CA SER A 224 2.71 5.75 5.12
C SER A 224 3.97 5.15 5.76
N ILE A 225 4.45 4.02 5.24
CA ILE A 225 5.67 3.35 5.69
C ILE A 225 6.90 4.03 5.08
N SER A 226 6.82 4.37 3.79
CA SER A 226 7.81 5.20 3.10
C SER A 226 7.63 6.69 3.44
N PRO A 227 8.56 7.57 3.05
CA PRO A 227 8.26 9.01 3.01
C PRO A 227 6.96 9.26 2.26
N ILE A 228 6.10 10.14 2.77
CA ILE A 228 4.73 10.35 2.26
C ILE A 228 4.68 10.71 0.77
N TRP A 229 5.69 11.44 0.28
CA TRP A 229 5.81 11.82 -1.13
C TRP A 229 6.59 10.80 -1.96
N GLY A 230 6.91 9.66 -1.34
CA GLY A 230 7.68 8.58 -1.94
C GLY A 230 9.18 8.84 -1.94
N GLU A 231 9.90 7.79 -2.28
CA GLU A 231 11.34 7.78 -2.48
C GLU A 231 11.65 7.74 -3.97
N LYS A 232 12.49 8.68 -4.44
CA LYS A 232 12.92 8.73 -5.84
C LYS A 232 14.03 7.73 -6.09
N LEU A 233 13.86 6.90 -7.09
CA LEU A 233 14.71 5.78 -7.43
C LEU A 233 15.07 5.84 -8.91
N PRO A 234 16.31 6.19 -9.27
CA PRO A 234 16.80 5.99 -10.62
C PRO A 234 17.06 4.50 -10.84
N ILE A 235 16.42 3.90 -11.83
CA ILE A 235 16.56 2.48 -12.16
C ILE A 235 16.98 2.35 -13.61
N ASP A 236 18.17 1.82 -13.85
CA ASP A 236 18.68 1.60 -15.19
C ASP A 236 17.83 0.60 -15.98
N ALA A 237 17.99 0.64 -17.32
CA ALA A 237 17.27 -0.26 -18.21
C ALA A 237 17.50 -1.73 -17.82
N TYR A 238 16.42 -2.49 -17.70
CA TYR A 238 16.42 -3.92 -17.36
C TYR A 238 16.99 -4.28 -15.99
N MET A 239 17.10 -3.30 -15.08
CA MET A 239 17.62 -3.53 -13.73
C MET A 239 16.49 -3.63 -12.71
N THR A 240 16.76 -4.38 -11.65
CA THR A 240 15.90 -4.48 -10.45
C THR A 240 16.54 -3.71 -9.30
N GLN A 241 15.74 -2.92 -8.61
CA GLN A 241 16.12 -2.28 -7.35
C GLN A 241 15.23 -2.79 -6.23
N GLN A 242 15.83 -3.22 -5.12
CA GLN A 242 15.13 -3.59 -3.90
C GLN A 242 15.27 -2.49 -2.86
N ILE A 243 14.15 -2.14 -2.23
CA ILE A 243 14.09 -1.25 -1.07
C ILE A 243 13.47 -2.02 0.09
N VAL A 244 14.06 -1.87 1.27
CA VAL A 244 13.58 -2.50 2.50
C VAL A 244 13.26 -1.44 3.53
N TYR A 245 12.07 -1.50 4.10
CA TYR A 245 11.64 -0.65 5.21
C TYR A 245 11.45 -1.51 6.47
N GLU A 246 11.90 -0.96 7.60
CA GLU A 246 11.52 -1.41 8.93
C GLU A 246 10.46 -0.43 9.47
N TYR A 247 9.34 -0.95 9.96
CA TYR A 247 8.24 -0.11 10.42
C TYR A 247 7.57 -0.70 11.66
N THR A 248 7.31 0.13 12.66
CA THR A 248 6.55 -0.25 13.84
C THR A 248 5.07 0.02 13.61
N LEU A 249 4.26 -1.03 13.66
CA LEU A 249 2.81 -0.92 13.50
C LEU A 249 2.21 -0.07 14.61
N PRO A 250 1.25 0.81 14.30
CA PRO A 250 0.49 1.55 15.32
C PRO A 250 -0.27 0.61 16.28
N ASP A 251 -0.36 0.97 17.55
CA ASP A 251 -1.05 0.15 18.57
C ASP A 251 -2.54 -0.07 18.29
N ASN A 252 -3.15 0.77 17.47
CA ASN A 252 -4.57 0.76 17.16
C ASN A 252 -4.91 0.04 15.85
N VAL A 253 -4.00 -0.77 15.29
CA VAL A 253 -4.24 -1.64 14.14
C VAL A 253 -4.19 -3.12 14.53
N LYS A 254 -4.93 -3.94 13.82
CA LYS A 254 -4.87 -5.40 13.93
C LYS A 254 -3.98 -5.94 12.83
N LYS A 255 -2.76 -6.36 13.19
CA LYS A 255 -1.75 -6.79 12.20
C LYS A 255 -2.23 -7.89 11.25
N GLU A 256 -3.10 -8.79 11.73
CA GLU A 256 -3.71 -9.86 10.95
C GLU A 256 -4.67 -9.36 9.85
N ASN A 257 -5.18 -8.13 10.01
CA ASN A 257 -6.06 -7.47 9.05
C ASN A 257 -5.31 -6.47 8.15
N CYS A 258 -4.01 -6.29 8.39
CA CYS A 258 -3.22 -5.31 7.64
C CYS A 258 -2.71 -5.87 6.31
N ASN A 259 -2.61 -4.95 5.35
CA ASN A 259 -1.95 -5.19 4.07
C ASN A 259 -0.90 -4.10 3.82
N ILE A 260 0.10 -4.47 3.04
CA ILE A 260 1.10 -3.55 2.51
C ILE A 260 0.76 -3.25 1.06
N VAL A 261 0.69 -1.97 0.73
CA VAL A 261 0.44 -1.48 -0.63
C VAL A 261 1.69 -0.74 -1.11
N SER A 262 2.44 -1.35 -2.02
CA SER A 262 3.55 -0.70 -2.71
C SER A 262 3.07 -0.09 -4.02
N ILE A 263 3.48 1.13 -4.29
CA ILE A 263 3.01 1.96 -5.42
C ILE A 263 4.24 2.54 -6.11
N VAL A 264 4.35 2.29 -7.41
CA VAL A 264 5.40 2.87 -8.26
C VAL A 264 4.77 3.85 -9.22
N SER A 265 5.24 5.09 -9.20
CA SER A 265 4.85 6.12 -10.15
C SER A 265 6.04 6.63 -10.96
N ILE A 266 5.76 7.07 -12.20
CA ILE A 266 6.69 7.74 -13.10
C ILE A 266 6.02 9.03 -13.54
N ASN A 267 6.68 10.16 -13.39
CA ASN A 267 6.14 11.49 -13.71
C ASN A 267 4.78 11.77 -13.04
N GLY A 268 4.58 11.24 -11.82
CA GLY A 268 3.36 11.43 -11.03
C GLY A 268 2.18 10.50 -11.38
N GLU A 269 2.29 9.69 -12.44
CA GLU A 269 1.31 8.66 -12.77
C GLU A 269 1.71 7.31 -12.15
N VAL A 270 0.82 6.64 -11.45
CA VAL A 270 1.03 5.27 -10.96
C VAL A 270 1.13 4.32 -12.13
N VAL A 271 2.27 3.66 -12.29
CA VAL A 271 2.52 2.68 -13.34
C VAL A 271 2.29 1.25 -12.87
N GLN A 272 2.53 0.99 -11.58
CA GLN A 272 2.24 -0.30 -10.94
C GLN A 272 1.84 -0.10 -9.48
N ALA A 273 0.98 -0.97 -8.98
CA ALA A 273 0.67 -1.13 -7.58
C ALA A 273 0.71 -2.62 -7.20
N LYS A 274 1.02 -2.94 -5.95
CA LYS A 274 0.99 -4.31 -5.42
C LYS A 274 0.52 -4.29 -3.98
N GLU A 275 -0.46 -5.13 -3.69
CA GLU A 275 -0.95 -5.39 -2.35
C GLU A 275 -0.48 -6.76 -1.89
N SER A 276 -0.02 -6.90 -0.66
CA SER A 276 0.31 -8.16 -0.01
C SER A 276 -0.11 -8.18 1.45
N LYS A 277 -0.39 -9.36 1.98
CA LYS A 277 -0.61 -9.58 3.41
C LYS A 277 0.72 -9.54 4.16
N ILE A 278 0.66 -9.18 5.43
CA ILE A 278 1.80 -9.34 6.35
C ILE A 278 1.88 -10.81 6.75
N THR A 279 3.01 -11.47 6.47
CA THR A 279 3.30 -12.81 6.96
C THR A 279 3.67 -12.72 8.44
N ILE A 280 2.89 -13.38 9.29
CA ILE A 280 3.13 -13.43 10.74
C ILE A 280 3.77 -14.79 11.04
N GLU A 281 5.05 -14.79 11.40
CA GLU A 281 5.71 -16.01 11.90
C GLU A 281 5.24 -16.31 13.32
N GLN A 282 4.88 -17.57 13.57
CA GLN A 282 4.41 -18.06 14.87
C GLN A 282 5.57 -18.59 15.71
#